data_4d48331dd91013d0ab59d8ce601200f4
#
_entry.id   4d48331dd91013d0ab59d8ce601200f4
#
_cell.length_a   1.000
_cell.length_b   1.000
_cell.length_c   1.000
_cell.angle_alpha   90.00
_cell.angle_beta   90.00
_cell.angle_gamma   90.00
#
_symmetry.space_group_name_H-M   'P 1'
#
loop_
_entity.id
_entity.type
_entity.pdbx_description
1 polymer ?
#
loop_
_entity_poly.entity_id
_entity_poly.type
_entity_poly.pdbx_seq_one_letter_code
_entity_poly.pdbx_strand_id
1 'polypeptide(L)'
;MTTEKEMLDQLRQGKIQLPPLTFSFLDDQLNVGEDERIDAYIDAKWKQKSARFAVECKALSTPKFFQNGINYLKSLPLPKNIFPMLFMPFLSERQLKELEGEGISGIDLCGNCVVVYPGTFSVFRSGGKNRFPSSAAIKNIYRKNSSMVGRGFFVYPDFQTVQDIRATINQRNFLVNLWNKKPMSLSTVSKVLKTMVEDLIITRTETIRLLQP
;
A
#
# COMPACT_ATOMS: atom_id res chain seq x y z
N MET A 1 13.92 6.37 2.44
CA MET A 1 12.47 6.04 2.46
C MET A 1 11.78 7.31 2.05
N THR A 2 11.01 7.30 0.98
CA THR A 2 10.34 8.52 0.49
C THR A 2 9.16 8.85 1.40
N THR A 3 9.02 10.10 1.79
CA THR A 3 7.88 10.60 2.57
C THR A 3 6.75 11.09 1.66
N GLU A 4 5.52 11.17 2.18
CA GLU A 4 4.38 11.73 1.44
C GLU A 4 4.66 13.17 0.99
N LYS A 5 5.29 13.97 1.87
CA LYS A 5 5.72 15.33 1.55
C LYS A 5 6.67 15.37 0.34
N GLU A 6 7.71 14.53 0.33
CA GLU A 6 8.66 14.47 -0.80
C GLU A 6 7.99 14.03 -2.09
N MET A 7 7.00 13.14 -2.01
CA MET A 7 6.22 12.71 -3.18
C MET A 7 5.36 13.85 -3.73
N LEU A 8 4.66 14.57 -2.86
CA LEU A 8 3.85 15.73 -3.24
C LEU A 8 4.73 16.86 -3.79
N ASP A 9 5.91 17.10 -3.23
CA ASP A 9 6.87 18.06 -3.76
C ASP A 9 7.35 17.69 -5.17
N GLN A 10 7.56 16.41 -5.47
CA GLN A 10 7.89 15.95 -6.83
C GLN A 10 6.73 16.19 -7.81
N LEU A 11 5.49 15.96 -7.38
CA LEU A 11 4.30 16.21 -8.16
C LEU A 11 4.13 17.72 -8.43
N ARG A 12 4.27 18.55 -7.41
CA ARG A 12 4.23 20.02 -7.50
C ARG A 12 5.30 20.59 -8.44
N GLN A 13 6.49 20.02 -8.44
CA GLN A 13 7.61 20.42 -9.29
C GLN A 13 7.52 19.88 -10.73
N GLY A 14 6.44 19.17 -11.09
CA GLY A 14 6.27 18.59 -12.42
C GLY A 14 7.28 17.47 -12.76
N LYS A 15 7.90 16.85 -11.75
CA LYS A 15 8.87 15.77 -11.94
C LYS A 15 8.21 14.43 -12.27
N ILE A 16 6.91 14.31 -12.04
CA ILE A 16 6.12 13.12 -12.39
C ILE A 16 5.67 13.24 -13.85
N GLN A 17 6.34 12.50 -14.72
CA GLN A 17 6.04 12.50 -16.16
C GLN A 17 5.44 11.17 -16.57
N LEU A 18 4.18 11.18 -16.93
CA LEU A 18 3.39 10.01 -17.34
C LEU A 18 2.74 10.25 -18.72
N PRO A 19 3.55 10.39 -19.80
CA PRO A 19 2.97 10.59 -21.13
C PRO A 19 1.97 9.48 -21.48
N PRO A 20 0.85 9.81 -22.16
CA PRO A 20 0.56 11.10 -22.84
C PRO A 20 -0.08 12.17 -21.94
N LEU A 21 -0.15 11.95 -20.62
CA LEU A 21 -0.75 12.88 -19.67
C LEU A 21 0.23 13.98 -19.27
N THR A 22 -0.33 15.19 -19.05
CA THR A 22 0.32 16.29 -18.34
C THR A 22 -0.42 16.58 -17.06
N PHE A 23 0.31 16.81 -15.98
CA PHE A 23 -0.25 17.13 -14.67
C PHE A 23 0.04 18.58 -14.31
N SER A 24 -0.97 19.26 -13.76
CA SER A 24 -0.84 20.60 -13.18
C SER A 24 -1.27 20.52 -11.71
N PHE A 25 -0.38 20.91 -10.82
CA PHE A 25 -0.68 20.96 -9.38
C PHE A 25 -1.54 22.20 -9.09
N LEU A 26 -2.52 22.03 -8.22
CA LEU A 26 -3.40 23.12 -7.79
C LEU A 26 -3.09 23.44 -6.32
N ASP A 27 -2.73 24.70 -6.06
CA ASP A 27 -2.37 25.15 -4.71
C ASP A 27 -3.59 25.38 -3.77
N ASP A 28 -4.81 25.29 -4.30
CA ASP A 28 -6.00 25.47 -3.50
C ASP A 28 -6.28 24.25 -2.64
N GLN A 29 -6.07 24.37 -1.34
CA GLN A 29 -6.58 23.45 -0.33
C GLN A 29 -8.11 23.61 -0.26
N LEU A 30 -8.82 22.93 -1.15
CA LEU A 30 -10.26 22.77 -1.03
C LEU A 30 -10.51 21.79 0.12
N ASN A 31 -11.02 22.30 1.24
CA ASN A 31 -11.54 21.46 2.30
C ASN A 31 -12.81 20.76 1.80
N VAL A 32 -12.81 19.45 1.75
CA VAL A 32 -13.96 18.61 1.35
C VAL A 32 -14.89 18.31 2.53
N GLY A 33 -14.82 19.09 3.59
CA GLY A 33 -15.57 18.95 4.82
C GLY A 33 -14.77 19.48 6.00
N GLU A 34 -15.41 19.72 7.15
CA GLU A 34 -14.74 20.31 8.31
C GLU A 34 -13.60 19.44 8.88
N ASP A 35 -13.61 18.12 8.63
CA ASP A 35 -12.62 17.15 9.15
C ASP A 35 -11.87 16.33 8.07
N GLU A 36 -12.19 16.46 6.77
CA GLU A 36 -11.62 15.62 5.71
C GLU A 36 -10.59 16.40 4.90
N ARG A 37 -9.33 15.95 4.96
CA ARG A 37 -8.20 16.57 4.27
C ARG A 37 -7.74 15.71 3.10
N ILE A 38 -7.77 16.29 1.92
CA ILE A 38 -7.12 15.78 0.73
C ILE A 38 -5.68 16.31 0.70
N ASP A 39 -4.71 15.45 0.37
CA ASP A 39 -3.30 15.82 0.33
C ASP A 39 -2.97 16.79 -0.79
N ALA A 40 -3.65 16.69 -1.94
CA ALA A 40 -3.47 17.59 -3.07
C ALA A 40 -4.64 17.53 -4.06
N TYR A 41 -4.78 18.58 -4.85
CA TYR A 41 -5.58 18.60 -6.07
C TYR A 41 -4.69 18.76 -7.28
N ILE A 42 -4.96 17.99 -8.33
CA ILE A 42 -4.27 18.10 -9.62
C ILE A 42 -5.25 18.07 -10.76
N ASP A 43 -4.91 18.76 -11.84
CA ASP A 43 -5.57 18.59 -13.13
C ASP A 43 -4.70 17.67 -13.99
N ALA A 44 -5.29 16.57 -14.51
CA ALA A 44 -4.67 15.72 -15.51
C ALA A 44 -5.24 16.04 -16.88
N LYS A 45 -4.35 16.37 -17.82
CA LYS A 45 -4.72 16.77 -19.18
C LYS A 45 -4.24 15.75 -20.21
N TRP A 46 -5.14 15.39 -21.11
CA TRP A 46 -4.84 14.61 -22.30
C TRP A 46 -5.43 15.29 -23.54
N LYS A 47 -4.57 15.74 -24.46
CA LYS A 47 -4.97 16.56 -25.60
C LYS A 47 -5.73 17.81 -25.12
N GLN A 48 -6.98 18.00 -25.57
CA GLN A 48 -7.84 19.13 -25.20
C GLN A 48 -8.78 18.83 -24.01
N LYS A 49 -8.70 17.62 -23.43
CA LYS A 49 -9.54 17.19 -22.30
C LYS A 49 -8.74 17.29 -21.00
N SER A 50 -9.39 17.79 -19.96
CA SER A 50 -8.82 17.89 -18.63
C SER A 50 -9.82 17.42 -17.58
N ALA A 51 -9.32 16.76 -16.54
CA ALA A 51 -10.10 16.35 -15.38
C ALA A 51 -9.35 16.68 -14.11
N ARG A 52 -10.10 17.04 -13.06
CA ARG A 52 -9.56 17.33 -11.72
C ARG A 52 -9.61 16.10 -10.85
N PHE A 53 -8.53 15.88 -10.10
CA PHE A 53 -8.39 14.76 -9.19
C PHE A 53 -8.07 15.23 -7.79
N ALA A 54 -8.74 14.60 -6.81
CA ALA A 54 -8.40 14.66 -5.40
C ALA A 54 -7.39 13.54 -5.11
N VAL A 55 -6.18 13.91 -4.71
CA VAL A 55 -5.06 13.00 -4.54
C VAL A 55 -4.87 12.65 -3.08
N GLU A 56 -4.94 11.36 -2.78
CA GLU A 56 -4.50 10.78 -1.52
C GLU A 56 -3.11 10.16 -1.71
N CYS A 57 -2.16 10.54 -0.87
CA CYS A 57 -0.78 10.10 -0.94
C CYS A 57 -0.47 9.06 0.15
N LYS A 58 0.21 7.98 -0.22
CA LYS A 58 0.68 6.98 0.73
C LYS A 58 2.17 6.71 0.53
N ALA A 59 2.96 6.91 1.58
CA ALA A 59 4.42 6.74 1.54
C ALA A 59 4.90 5.29 1.39
N LEU A 60 4.03 4.30 1.55
CA LEU A 60 4.36 2.87 1.50
C LEU A 60 3.49 2.14 0.48
N SER A 61 4.13 1.27 -0.32
CA SER A 61 3.44 0.42 -1.32
C SER A 61 3.05 -0.96 -0.78
N THR A 62 2.74 -1.07 0.53
CA THR A 62 2.27 -2.34 1.10
C THR A 62 0.76 -2.51 0.87
N PRO A 63 0.25 -3.76 0.84
CA PRO A 63 -1.18 -4.03 0.66
C PRO A 63 -2.07 -3.24 1.64
N LYS A 64 -1.66 -3.13 2.90
CA LYS A 64 -2.42 -2.39 3.92
C LYS A 64 -2.57 -0.90 3.57
N PHE A 65 -1.47 -0.24 3.16
CA PHE A 65 -1.52 1.18 2.80
C PHE A 65 -2.30 1.41 1.49
N PHE A 66 -2.22 0.47 0.56
CA PHE A 66 -3.01 0.48 -0.66
C PHE A 66 -4.51 0.40 -0.36
N GLN A 67 -4.95 -0.59 0.43
CA GLN A 67 -6.36 -0.74 0.81
C GLN A 67 -6.87 0.44 1.66
N ASN A 68 -6.05 0.95 2.57
CA ASN A 68 -6.41 2.13 3.35
C ASN A 68 -6.63 3.36 2.45
N GLY A 69 -5.77 3.56 1.43
CA GLY A 69 -5.93 4.65 0.47
C GLY A 69 -7.22 4.53 -0.34
N ILE A 70 -7.55 3.33 -0.84
CA ILE A 70 -8.80 3.06 -1.55
C ILE A 70 -10.02 3.34 -0.65
N ASN A 71 -10.03 2.78 0.56
CA ASN A 71 -11.13 2.93 1.49
C ASN A 71 -11.35 4.40 1.88
N TYR A 72 -10.25 5.14 2.09
CA TYR A 72 -10.32 6.56 2.38
C TYR A 72 -10.92 7.34 1.20
N LEU A 73 -10.39 7.17 0.00
CA LEU A 73 -10.91 7.84 -1.21
C LEU A 73 -12.39 7.53 -1.48
N LYS A 74 -12.84 6.31 -1.18
CA LYS A 74 -14.25 5.92 -1.30
C LYS A 74 -15.16 6.56 -0.24
N SER A 75 -14.63 6.89 0.93
CA SER A 75 -15.40 7.54 2.00
C SER A 75 -15.59 9.03 1.78
N LEU A 76 -14.77 9.66 0.90
CA LEU A 76 -14.83 11.09 0.67
C LEU A 76 -16.06 11.52 -0.13
N PRO A 77 -16.79 12.55 0.31
CA PRO A 77 -17.93 13.12 -0.40
C PRO A 77 -17.46 14.06 -1.54
N LEU A 78 -16.73 13.50 -2.52
CA LEU A 78 -16.18 14.30 -3.61
C LEU A 78 -17.28 14.91 -4.50
N PRO A 79 -17.13 16.17 -4.93
CA PRO A 79 -17.98 16.79 -5.95
C PRO A 79 -17.96 15.99 -7.27
N LYS A 80 -19.06 15.99 -8.03
CA LYS A 80 -19.22 15.19 -9.27
C LYS A 80 -18.15 15.44 -10.34
N ASN A 81 -17.46 16.57 -10.30
CA ASN A 81 -16.43 16.97 -11.25
C ASN A 81 -15.01 16.77 -10.72
N ILE A 82 -14.85 16.17 -9.54
CA ILE A 82 -13.56 15.82 -8.94
C ILE A 82 -13.49 14.31 -8.76
N PHE A 83 -12.43 13.67 -9.28
CA PHE A 83 -12.27 12.23 -9.29
C PHE A 83 -11.22 11.78 -8.27
N PRO A 84 -11.39 10.60 -7.65
CA PRO A 84 -10.41 10.09 -6.70
C PRO A 84 -9.13 9.62 -7.39
N MET A 85 -7.98 9.90 -6.77
CA MET A 85 -6.68 9.43 -7.23
C MET A 85 -5.78 9.02 -6.06
N LEU A 86 -5.19 7.83 -6.15
CA LEU A 86 -4.20 7.33 -5.20
C LEU A 86 -2.78 7.54 -5.74
N PHE A 87 -1.92 8.17 -4.95
CA PHE A 87 -0.51 8.36 -5.28
C PHE A 87 0.38 7.56 -4.34
N MET A 88 1.18 6.66 -4.90
CA MET A 88 2.05 5.75 -4.13
C MET A 88 3.48 5.73 -4.69
N PRO A 89 4.50 5.27 -3.92
CA PRO A 89 5.85 5.11 -4.47
C PRO A 89 5.92 4.13 -5.64
N PHE A 90 5.12 3.05 -5.59
CA PHE A 90 5.02 2.04 -6.63
C PHE A 90 3.63 1.40 -6.62
N LEU A 91 3.08 1.21 -7.82
CA LEU A 91 1.85 0.47 -8.08
C LEU A 91 2.15 -0.70 -9.03
N SER A 92 1.87 -1.92 -8.60
CA SER A 92 1.95 -3.10 -9.46
C SER A 92 0.80 -3.11 -10.48
N GLU A 93 0.96 -3.85 -11.57
CA GLU A 93 -0.09 -4.00 -12.58
C GLU A 93 -1.41 -4.53 -11.99
N ARG A 94 -1.33 -5.45 -11.02
CA ARG A 94 -2.51 -5.95 -10.30
C ARG A 94 -3.23 -4.82 -9.56
N GLN A 95 -2.48 -3.97 -8.84
CA GLN A 95 -3.06 -2.83 -8.11
C GLN A 95 -3.66 -1.79 -9.05
N LEU A 96 -3.02 -1.53 -10.21
CA LEU A 96 -3.59 -0.63 -11.22
C LEU A 96 -4.92 -1.15 -11.78
N LYS A 97 -5.03 -2.46 -12.06
CA LYS A 97 -6.29 -3.09 -12.51
C LYS A 97 -7.37 -3.04 -11.43
N GLU A 98 -6.98 -3.22 -10.17
CA GLU A 98 -7.89 -3.11 -9.02
C GLU A 98 -8.43 -1.68 -8.89
N LEU A 99 -7.57 -0.66 -8.98
CA LEU A 99 -7.97 0.75 -8.97
C LEU A 99 -8.91 1.08 -10.14
N GLU A 100 -8.59 0.60 -11.35
CA GLU A 100 -9.43 0.78 -12.53
C GLU A 100 -10.83 0.20 -12.33
N GLY A 101 -10.93 -1.03 -11.80
CA GLY A 101 -12.19 -1.68 -11.47
C GLY A 101 -13.01 -0.95 -10.41
N GLU A 102 -12.36 -0.21 -9.52
CA GLU A 102 -12.98 0.60 -8.48
C GLU A 102 -13.31 2.04 -8.94
N GLY A 103 -12.96 2.39 -10.20
CA GLY A 103 -13.14 3.75 -10.72
C GLY A 103 -12.22 4.79 -10.08
N ILE A 104 -11.14 4.35 -9.44
CA ILE A 104 -10.14 5.20 -8.79
C ILE A 104 -8.92 5.30 -9.70
N SER A 105 -8.42 6.50 -9.90
CA SER A 105 -7.15 6.70 -10.61
C SER A 105 -5.97 6.41 -9.69
N GLY A 106 -4.83 6.00 -10.27
CA GLY A 106 -3.61 5.76 -9.53
C GLY A 106 -2.38 6.18 -10.30
N ILE A 107 -1.42 6.79 -9.62
CA ILE A 107 -0.12 7.16 -10.18
C ILE A 107 1.01 6.78 -9.24
N ASP A 108 2.21 6.54 -9.77
CA ASP A 108 3.37 6.23 -8.95
C ASP A 108 4.65 6.99 -9.38
N LEU A 109 5.71 6.86 -8.58
CA LEU A 109 7.02 7.44 -8.85
C LEU A 109 7.85 6.60 -9.85
N CYS A 110 7.37 5.45 -10.27
CA CYS A 110 8.08 4.49 -11.14
C CYS A 110 7.62 4.56 -12.59
N GLY A 111 6.62 5.39 -12.90
CA GLY A 111 6.09 5.57 -14.24
C GLY A 111 4.90 4.71 -14.58
N ASN A 112 4.26 4.09 -13.57
CA ASN A 112 3.02 3.35 -13.74
C ASN A 112 1.83 4.26 -13.40
N CYS A 113 0.74 4.10 -14.11
CA CYS A 113 -0.50 4.82 -13.82
C CYS A 113 -1.73 4.11 -14.40
N VAL A 114 -2.86 4.38 -13.76
CA VAL A 114 -4.19 4.27 -14.35
C VAL A 114 -4.91 5.59 -14.08
N VAL A 115 -5.28 6.31 -15.12
CA VAL A 115 -6.01 7.58 -14.98
C VAL A 115 -7.31 7.47 -15.74
N VAL A 116 -8.42 7.51 -15.01
CA VAL A 116 -9.76 7.31 -15.54
C VAL A 116 -10.54 8.61 -15.44
N TYR A 117 -10.94 9.13 -16.58
CA TYR A 117 -11.95 10.19 -16.67
C TYR A 117 -13.20 9.60 -17.34
N PRO A 118 -14.25 9.24 -16.58
CA PRO A 118 -15.39 8.50 -17.07
C PRO A 118 -16.02 9.11 -18.33
N GLY A 119 -16.29 8.27 -19.33
CA GLY A 119 -16.89 8.71 -20.59
C GLY A 119 -15.99 9.57 -21.50
N THR A 120 -14.75 9.87 -21.09
CA THR A 120 -13.87 10.77 -21.83
C THR A 120 -12.55 10.14 -22.21
N PHE A 121 -11.76 9.64 -21.24
CA PHE A 121 -10.53 8.90 -21.51
C PHE A 121 -10.15 7.98 -20.35
N SER A 122 -9.40 6.91 -20.69
CA SER A 122 -8.66 6.11 -19.73
C SER A 122 -7.23 5.93 -20.26
N VAL A 123 -6.26 6.12 -19.37
CA VAL A 123 -4.83 5.90 -19.67
C VAL A 123 -4.30 4.87 -18.69
N PHE A 124 -3.88 3.72 -19.21
CA PHE A 124 -3.25 2.65 -18.44
C PHE A 124 -1.80 2.48 -18.86
N ARG A 125 -0.90 2.54 -17.91
CA ARG A 125 0.54 2.36 -18.14
C ARG A 125 1.13 1.51 -17.02
N SER A 126 1.79 0.41 -17.39
CA SER A 126 2.46 -0.49 -16.46
C SER A 126 3.87 -0.84 -16.98
N GLY A 127 4.62 -1.60 -16.19
CA GLY A 127 5.96 -2.08 -16.56
C GLY A 127 7.12 -1.26 -15.96
N GLY A 128 6.84 -0.15 -15.31
CA GLY A 128 7.84 0.58 -14.50
C GLY A 128 8.32 -0.30 -13.35
N LYS A 129 9.65 -0.46 -13.22
CA LYS A 129 10.24 -1.30 -12.17
C LYS A 129 10.16 -0.63 -10.81
N ASN A 130 9.84 -1.40 -9.77
CA ASN A 130 9.83 -0.90 -8.40
C ASN A 130 11.22 -0.43 -7.95
N ARG A 131 11.38 0.88 -7.79
CA ARG A 131 12.59 1.54 -7.27
C ARG A 131 12.55 1.76 -5.76
N PHE A 132 11.42 1.47 -5.13
CA PHE A 132 11.13 1.68 -3.71
C PHE A 132 10.81 0.35 -3.01
N PRO A 133 11.69 -0.66 -3.07
CA PRO A 133 11.43 -1.91 -2.36
C PRO A 133 11.30 -1.60 -0.88
N SER A 134 10.30 -2.20 -0.23
CA SER A 134 10.10 -1.99 1.20
C SER A 134 11.40 -2.29 1.95
N SER A 135 11.82 -1.39 2.82
CA SER A 135 13.01 -1.53 3.66
C SER A 135 12.77 -2.46 4.86
N ALA A 136 11.76 -3.36 4.79
CA ALA A 136 11.50 -4.33 5.84
C ALA A 136 12.77 -5.15 6.11
N ALA A 137 13.21 -5.17 7.36
CA ALA A 137 14.41 -5.89 7.78
C ALA A 137 14.37 -7.39 7.46
N ILE A 138 13.17 -7.92 7.22
CA ILE A 138 12.91 -9.28 6.76
C ILE A 138 12.24 -9.19 5.39
N LYS A 139 13.06 -9.27 4.34
CA LYS A 139 12.59 -9.17 2.94
C LYS A 139 11.67 -10.32 2.51
N ASN A 140 11.68 -11.42 3.22
CA ASN A 140 10.85 -12.57 2.89
C ASN A 140 10.51 -13.36 4.15
N ILE A 141 9.30 -13.11 4.66
CA ILE A 141 8.78 -13.78 5.86
C ILE A 141 8.46 -15.27 5.63
N TYR A 142 8.41 -15.72 4.36
CA TYR A 142 8.07 -17.10 4.02
C TYR A 142 9.30 -18.00 3.86
N ARG A 143 10.51 -17.47 4.10
CA ARG A 143 11.76 -18.22 3.96
C ARG A 143 12.42 -18.47 5.31
N LYS A 144 13.15 -19.59 5.39
CA LYS A 144 13.98 -19.97 6.57
C LYS A 144 13.17 -19.89 7.87
N ASN A 145 13.79 -19.39 8.92
CA ASN A 145 13.21 -19.33 10.27
C ASN A 145 11.98 -18.40 10.36
N SER A 146 11.93 -17.32 9.55
CA SER A 146 10.77 -16.42 9.56
C SER A 146 9.48 -17.11 9.12
N SER A 147 9.57 -18.12 8.23
CA SER A 147 8.39 -18.90 7.82
C SER A 147 7.74 -19.70 8.94
N MET A 148 8.45 -19.94 10.03
CA MET A 148 7.91 -20.66 11.18
C MET A 148 6.79 -19.90 11.87
N VAL A 149 6.85 -18.56 11.86
CA VAL A 149 5.78 -17.72 12.41
C VAL A 149 4.48 -17.94 11.63
N GLY A 150 4.54 -17.90 10.30
CA GLY A 150 3.39 -18.19 9.45
C GLY A 150 2.85 -19.61 9.64
N ARG A 151 3.76 -20.61 9.76
CA ARG A 151 3.38 -22.01 10.03
C ARG A 151 2.68 -22.17 11.37
N GLY A 152 3.04 -21.38 12.39
CA GLY A 152 2.35 -21.36 13.68
C GLY A 152 0.87 -21.11 13.53
N PHE A 153 0.48 -20.19 12.62
CA PHE A 153 -0.92 -19.87 12.35
C PHE A 153 -1.70 -20.96 11.59
N PHE A 154 -1.03 -21.89 10.91
CA PHE A 154 -1.72 -23.06 10.33
C PHE A 154 -2.16 -24.07 11.39
N VAL A 155 -1.49 -24.07 12.54
CA VAL A 155 -1.83 -24.98 13.65
C VAL A 155 -2.74 -24.30 14.65
N TYR A 156 -2.47 -23.04 14.95
CA TYR A 156 -3.25 -22.20 15.86
C TYR A 156 -3.60 -20.92 15.13
N PRO A 157 -4.87 -20.73 14.70
CA PRO A 157 -5.27 -19.58 13.87
C PRO A 157 -5.23 -18.24 14.62
N ASP A 158 -5.18 -18.28 15.95
CA ASP A 158 -5.08 -17.11 16.81
C ASP A 158 -4.09 -17.29 17.96
N PHE A 159 -3.58 -16.19 18.47
CA PHE A 159 -2.71 -16.10 19.63
C PHE A 159 -3.05 -14.86 20.45
N GLN A 160 -2.90 -14.94 21.78
CA GLN A 160 -3.14 -13.80 22.66
C GLN A 160 -1.95 -12.83 22.61
N THR A 161 -0.73 -13.37 22.66
CA THR A 161 0.49 -12.55 22.74
C THR A 161 1.56 -13.00 21.76
N VAL A 162 2.53 -12.10 21.52
CA VAL A 162 3.75 -12.42 20.75
C VAL A 162 4.61 -13.47 21.47
N GLN A 163 4.54 -13.53 22.80
CA GLN A 163 5.23 -14.54 23.61
C GLN A 163 4.66 -15.93 23.37
N ASP A 164 3.33 -16.05 23.23
CA ASP A 164 2.68 -17.34 22.94
C ASP A 164 3.13 -17.88 21.58
N ILE A 165 3.16 -17.02 20.58
CA ILE A 165 3.68 -17.38 19.25
C ILE A 165 5.13 -17.83 19.36
N ARG A 166 5.97 -17.07 20.05
CA ARG A 166 7.38 -17.42 20.24
C ARG A 166 7.53 -18.75 20.99
N ALA A 167 6.76 -18.99 22.04
CA ALA A 167 6.78 -20.23 22.79
C ALA A 167 6.41 -21.42 21.90
N THR A 168 5.30 -21.30 21.15
CA THR A 168 4.81 -22.31 20.23
C THR A 168 5.84 -22.67 19.16
N ILE A 169 6.39 -21.69 18.45
CA ILE A 169 7.33 -21.95 17.34
C ILE A 169 8.69 -22.46 17.81
N ASN A 170 9.07 -22.22 19.06
CA ASN A 170 10.31 -22.71 19.65
C ASN A 170 10.17 -24.10 20.30
N GLN A 171 8.96 -24.67 20.33
CA GLN A 171 8.77 -26.06 20.75
C GLN A 171 9.42 -27.02 19.76
N ARG A 172 9.97 -28.15 20.26
CA ARG A 172 10.71 -29.13 19.43
C ARG A 172 9.95 -29.61 18.20
N ASN A 173 8.62 -29.72 18.28
CA ASN A 173 7.78 -30.24 17.20
C ASN A 173 7.63 -29.25 16.02
N PHE A 174 7.88 -27.95 16.22
CA PHE A 174 7.91 -26.93 15.18
C PHE A 174 9.28 -26.78 14.52
N LEU A 175 10.35 -27.21 15.20
CA LEU A 175 11.72 -27.13 14.70
C LEU A 175 12.03 -28.29 13.75
N VAL A 176 11.32 -28.38 12.62
CA VAL A 176 11.55 -29.41 11.60
C VAL A 176 12.91 -29.23 10.90
N ASN A 177 13.57 -28.09 11.05
CA ASN A 177 14.90 -27.85 10.50
C ASN A 177 15.99 -28.05 11.54
N LEU A 178 16.56 -29.23 11.52
CA LEU A 178 17.75 -29.63 12.29
C LEU A 178 19.00 -28.75 12.07
N TRP A 179 18.96 -27.83 11.09
CA TRP A 179 20.08 -26.99 10.69
C TRP A 179 20.25 -25.71 11.52
N ASN A 180 19.23 -25.28 12.24
CA ASN A 180 19.28 -24.02 12.99
C ASN A 180 18.80 -24.22 14.44
N LYS A 181 19.73 -24.60 15.31
CA LYS A 181 19.47 -24.87 16.73
C LYS A 181 19.16 -23.62 17.59
N LYS A 182 19.13 -22.43 17.01
CA LYS A 182 18.89 -21.21 17.78
C LYS A 182 17.40 -20.89 17.83
N PRO A 183 16.81 -20.76 19.02
CA PRO A 183 15.42 -20.35 19.17
C PRO A 183 15.20 -18.94 18.59
N MET A 184 14.03 -18.71 18.04
CA MET A 184 13.67 -17.41 17.50
C MET A 184 13.49 -16.39 18.61
N SER A 185 14.10 -15.22 18.47
CA SER A 185 13.96 -14.14 19.43
C SER A 185 12.59 -13.46 19.33
N LEU A 186 12.13 -12.87 20.43
CA LEU A 186 10.88 -12.10 20.46
C LEU A 186 10.90 -10.95 19.44
N SER A 187 12.04 -10.27 19.30
CA SER A 187 12.25 -9.21 18.32
C SER A 187 12.08 -9.69 16.88
N THR A 188 12.56 -10.89 16.56
CA THR A 188 12.39 -11.48 15.21
C THR A 188 10.93 -11.82 14.94
N VAL A 189 10.25 -12.47 15.90
CA VAL A 189 8.81 -12.76 15.79
C VAL A 189 8.02 -11.48 15.58
N SER A 190 8.25 -10.45 16.38
CA SER A 190 7.55 -9.16 16.27
C SER A 190 7.76 -8.48 14.91
N LYS A 191 8.96 -8.55 14.33
CA LYS A 191 9.26 -8.02 12.99
C LYS A 191 8.51 -8.79 11.89
N VAL A 192 8.45 -10.11 12.00
CA VAL A 192 7.69 -10.95 11.05
C VAL A 192 6.19 -10.60 11.13
N LEU A 193 5.64 -10.55 12.34
CA LEU A 193 4.23 -10.19 12.55
C LEU A 193 3.89 -8.80 12.00
N LYS A 194 4.80 -7.81 12.16
CA LYS A 194 4.60 -6.49 11.57
C LYS A 194 4.44 -6.58 10.05
N THR A 195 5.32 -7.33 9.38
CA THR A 195 5.22 -7.53 7.93
C THR A 195 3.94 -8.26 7.55
N MET A 196 3.53 -9.30 8.31
CA MET A 196 2.28 -10.01 8.05
C MET A 196 1.03 -9.12 8.20
N VAL A 197 1.06 -8.15 9.13
CA VAL A 197 -0.01 -7.13 9.25
C VAL A 197 0.00 -6.17 8.05
N GLU A 198 1.18 -5.76 7.57
CA GLU A 198 1.31 -4.89 6.40
C GLU A 198 0.88 -5.61 5.11
N ASP A 199 1.08 -6.92 5.04
CA ASP A 199 0.66 -7.78 3.93
C ASP A 199 -0.83 -8.21 4.04
N LEU A 200 -1.57 -7.77 5.07
CA LEU A 200 -2.98 -8.13 5.35
C LEU A 200 -3.20 -9.64 5.52
N ILE A 201 -2.21 -10.36 6.05
CA ILE A 201 -2.31 -11.79 6.34
C ILE A 201 -2.93 -12.02 7.71
N ILE A 202 -2.54 -11.18 8.67
CA ILE A 202 -3.04 -11.20 10.04
C ILE A 202 -3.56 -9.85 10.47
N THR A 203 -4.47 -9.86 11.46
CA THR A 203 -4.79 -8.68 12.25
C THR A 203 -4.13 -8.76 13.62
N ARG A 204 -3.85 -7.61 14.23
CA ARG A 204 -3.30 -7.48 15.56
C ARG A 204 -4.04 -6.37 16.30
N THR A 205 -5.10 -6.75 16.97
CA THR A 205 -5.92 -5.90 17.83
C THR A 205 -5.76 -6.39 19.28
N GLU A 206 -6.79 -6.91 19.90
CA GLU A 206 -6.73 -7.59 21.21
C GLU A 206 -6.04 -8.96 21.09
N THR A 207 -6.24 -9.63 19.96
CA THR A 207 -5.59 -10.91 19.62
C THR A 207 -4.82 -10.79 18.30
N ILE A 208 -3.95 -11.76 18.02
CA ILE A 208 -3.19 -11.88 16.78
C ILE A 208 -3.77 -13.07 16.02
N ARG A 209 -4.49 -12.82 14.92
CA ARG A 209 -5.20 -13.87 14.17
C ARG A 209 -5.10 -13.70 12.66
N LEU A 210 -5.27 -14.80 11.91
CA LEU A 210 -5.40 -14.77 10.47
C LEU A 210 -6.62 -13.94 10.05
N LEU A 211 -6.47 -13.14 8.99
CA LEU A 211 -7.58 -12.40 8.38
C LEU A 211 -8.42 -13.29 7.47
N GLN A 212 -7.76 -14.26 6.82
CA GLN A 212 -8.43 -15.28 5.98
C GLN A 212 -7.77 -16.62 6.33
N PRO A 213 -8.45 -17.52 7.03
CA PRO A 213 -7.96 -18.86 7.35
C PRO A 213 -7.92 -19.75 6.11
#